data_cecf680fcb28f2e781ecd644daa28787
#
_entry.id   cecf680fcb28f2e781ecd644daa28787
#
_cell.length_a   1.000
_cell.length_b   1.000
_cell.length_c   1.000
_cell.angle_alpha   90.00
_cell.angle_beta   90.00
_cell.angle_gamma   90.00
#
_symmetry.space_group_name_H-M   'P 1'
#
loop_
_entity.id
_entity.type
_entity.pdbx_description
1 polymer ?
#
loop_
_entity_poly.entity_id
_entity_poly.type
_entity_poly.pdbx_seq_one_letter_code
_entity_poly.pdbx_strand_id
1 'polypeptide(L)'
;VKEEILKFFKGDIDSSRTTREKYSHDASLLEVLPKIILFPKDAEDVKNLVKWVSENKEKYEGLSITARCAGTDMSGGAIGESIILDFTRYMNKLVGGPLPMKTTSVWDVVVQPGMFYRDFEKRTLEKGLILPCYTASKSLNAMGGMFGNNSAGERTLKYGQMENYILESKVVFADGNEYVVKPLNQEGLNKKMAQGDFEGNVYKNIFNLIKENQEEIKHAKPNVSKNSSGYYIWNVIRENLKNFSGLTLPEIPGGTHTVQNSSSFLFDMNRLLVGSQGTLGIVTEMTLKLVPENKHSKLVAIFMNDIEPLGRLVKDILSLNPETLETYDDKTMKLAVKFFPDFLKNKGIVGMFKFLWSFLPEAFLMSRGGFPKLFILAEFAGRDEEEVNTKCEQLKELIKDFKLKVHITKSEAEADKYWDIRRESFALLRKHVKGMRTAPFIDDIIVRPEFLPKFLPDLNSILSKYDLTFTLAGHAGDGNFHIIPLMDFKRPDTAKIIIELGEKVYDLVIKYHGSITAEHNDGLIRTPYLSKMFGDEMVRIFAKIKEIFDPKNILNPGKKIPIPNGAGTKKYIATHVAVEHEAKHTI
;
A
#
# COMPACT_ATOMS: atom_id res chain seq x y z
N VAL A 1 -9.70 -30.70 12.56
CA VAL A 1 -8.96 -29.42 12.59
C VAL A 1 -9.38 -28.62 13.83
N LYS A 2 -10.66 -28.18 13.96
CA LYS A 2 -11.10 -27.33 15.08
C LYS A 2 -10.82 -27.98 16.45
N GLU A 3 -11.21 -29.24 16.66
CA GLU A 3 -11.01 -29.97 17.91
C GLU A 3 -9.53 -30.14 18.30
N GLU A 4 -8.65 -30.21 17.32
CA GLU A 4 -7.21 -30.33 17.59
C GLU A 4 -6.62 -28.96 17.99
N ILE A 5 -7.04 -27.88 17.32
CA ILE A 5 -6.59 -26.52 17.60
C ILE A 5 -7.06 -26.07 18.98
N LEU A 6 -8.27 -26.43 19.40
CA LEU A 6 -8.83 -26.11 20.73
C LEU A 6 -7.97 -26.62 21.90
N LYS A 7 -7.11 -27.62 21.68
CA LYS A 7 -6.26 -28.20 22.74
C LYS A 7 -5.12 -27.29 23.17
N PHE A 8 -4.69 -26.35 22.30
CA PHE A 8 -3.51 -25.53 22.57
C PHE A 8 -3.73 -24.02 22.33
N PHE A 9 -4.75 -23.64 21.55
CA PHE A 9 -5.02 -22.27 21.18
C PHE A 9 -5.90 -21.59 22.24
N LYS A 10 -5.40 -20.52 22.86
CA LYS A 10 -6.07 -19.80 23.96
C LYS A 10 -7.07 -18.77 23.47
N GLY A 11 -6.91 -18.32 22.24
CA GLY A 11 -7.76 -17.33 21.59
C GLY A 11 -9.11 -17.89 21.15
N ASP A 12 -9.91 -17.05 20.51
CA ASP A 12 -11.22 -17.47 20.03
C ASP A 12 -11.09 -18.21 18.69
N ILE A 13 -11.99 -19.19 18.50
CA ILE A 13 -12.09 -20.02 17.30
C ILE A 13 -13.52 -19.99 16.80
N ASP A 14 -13.76 -19.48 15.59
CA ASP A 14 -15.09 -19.43 14.98
C ASP A 14 -15.12 -20.11 13.62
N SER A 15 -15.99 -21.09 13.46
CA SER A 15 -16.24 -21.81 12.21
C SER A 15 -17.69 -21.66 11.75
N SER A 16 -18.48 -20.74 12.36
CA SER A 16 -19.84 -20.47 11.97
C SER A 16 -19.91 -19.95 10.53
N ARG A 17 -20.98 -20.29 9.82
CA ARG A 17 -21.20 -19.86 8.44
C ARG A 17 -21.16 -18.33 8.31
N THR A 18 -21.84 -17.64 9.20
CA THR A 18 -21.90 -16.16 9.22
C THR A 18 -20.49 -15.53 9.33
N THR A 19 -19.65 -16.03 10.24
CA THR A 19 -18.29 -15.52 10.38
C THR A 19 -17.43 -15.87 9.18
N ARG A 20 -17.52 -17.08 8.65
CA ARG A 20 -16.79 -17.48 7.45
C ARG A 20 -17.15 -16.62 6.23
N GLU A 21 -18.45 -16.34 6.02
CA GLU A 21 -18.94 -15.43 4.97
C GLU A 21 -18.43 -14.00 5.18
N LYS A 22 -18.39 -13.48 6.41
CA LYS A 22 -17.79 -12.18 6.72
C LYS A 22 -16.31 -12.11 6.35
N TYR A 23 -15.56 -13.18 6.54
CA TYR A 23 -14.11 -13.24 6.28
C TYR A 23 -13.77 -13.76 4.87
N SER A 24 -14.77 -14.07 4.03
CA SER A 24 -14.55 -14.50 2.65
C SER A 24 -14.12 -13.36 1.72
N HIS A 25 -14.19 -12.12 2.18
CA HIS A 25 -13.90 -10.91 1.43
C HIS A 25 -12.82 -10.07 2.09
N ASP A 26 -12.09 -9.34 1.29
CA ASP A 26 -11.36 -8.11 1.63
C ASP A 26 -11.90 -6.96 0.77
N ALA A 27 -11.12 -5.91 0.51
CA ALA A 27 -11.57 -4.84 -0.37
C ALA A 27 -11.36 -5.14 -1.88
N SER A 28 -10.91 -6.34 -2.23
CA SER A 28 -10.77 -6.80 -3.61
C SER A 28 -12.10 -7.19 -4.24
N LEU A 29 -12.06 -7.63 -5.48
CA LEU A 29 -13.22 -8.14 -6.23
C LEU A 29 -13.49 -9.64 -5.99
N LEU A 30 -12.70 -10.30 -5.15
CA LEU A 30 -12.72 -11.75 -4.97
C LEU A 30 -13.52 -12.17 -3.72
N GLU A 31 -14.06 -13.38 -3.80
CA GLU A 31 -14.67 -14.09 -2.67
C GLU A 31 -14.02 -15.46 -2.50
N VAL A 32 -13.42 -15.68 -1.34
CA VAL A 32 -12.74 -16.93 -0.98
C VAL A 32 -13.17 -17.38 0.41
N LEU A 33 -14.02 -18.41 0.50
CA LEU A 33 -14.62 -18.83 1.76
C LEU A 33 -13.61 -19.61 2.61
N PRO A 34 -13.19 -19.10 3.79
CA PRO A 34 -12.28 -19.80 4.68
C PRO A 34 -12.95 -20.98 5.39
N LYS A 35 -12.16 -21.96 5.85
CA LYS A 35 -12.66 -23.08 6.68
C LYS A 35 -12.94 -22.65 8.12
N ILE A 36 -12.09 -21.76 8.68
CA ILE A 36 -12.13 -21.37 10.10
C ILE A 36 -11.42 -20.03 10.33
N ILE A 37 -11.89 -19.28 11.29
CA ILE A 37 -11.30 -17.99 11.73
C ILE A 37 -10.78 -18.15 13.15
N LEU A 38 -9.54 -17.72 13.40
CA LEU A 38 -8.88 -17.75 14.69
C LEU A 38 -8.47 -16.31 15.10
N PHE A 39 -8.61 -16.00 16.38
CA PHE A 39 -8.27 -14.71 16.97
C PHE A 39 -7.22 -14.95 18.07
N PRO A 40 -5.91 -14.83 17.78
CA PRO A 40 -4.84 -15.12 18.73
C PRO A 40 -4.81 -14.12 19.86
N LYS A 41 -4.60 -14.57 21.08
CA LYS A 41 -4.44 -13.71 22.27
C LYS A 41 -3.03 -13.14 22.40
N ASP A 42 -2.04 -13.93 21.99
CA ASP A 42 -0.63 -13.60 22.15
C ASP A 42 0.23 -14.29 21.09
N ALA A 43 1.53 -14.03 21.10
CA ALA A 43 2.48 -14.66 20.18
C ALA A 43 2.58 -16.18 20.36
N GLU A 44 2.30 -16.71 21.55
CA GLU A 44 2.32 -18.16 21.80
C GLU A 44 1.22 -18.87 21.01
N ASP A 45 0.02 -18.27 20.91
CA ASP A 45 -1.04 -18.81 20.06
C ASP A 45 -0.61 -18.90 18.59
N VAL A 46 0.09 -17.85 18.09
CA VAL A 46 0.61 -17.81 16.72
C VAL A 46 1.67 -18.90 16.50
N LYS A 47 2.65 -19.00 17.41
CA LYS A 47 3.72 -20.02 17.36
C LYS A 47 3.16 -21.44 17.34
N ASN A 48 2.28 -21.74 18.30
CA ASN A 48 1.67 -23.07 18.42
C ASN A 48 0.82 -23.42 17.20
N LEU A 49 0.09 -22.44 16.64
CA LEU A 49 -0.70 -22.65 15.43
C LEU A 49 0.19 -22.93 14.22
N VAL A 50 1.24 -22.14 13.99
CA VAL A 50 2.16 -22.35 12.87
C VAL A 50 2.83 -23.71 12.96
N LYS A 51 3.30 -24.08 14.14
CA LYS A 51 3.91 -25.40 14.39
C LYS A 51 2.92 -26.53 14.09
N TRP A 52 1.70 -26.43 14.64
CA TRP A 52 0.66 -27.45 14.40
C TRP A 52 0.31 -27.56 12.90
N VAL A 53 0.17 -26.43 12.18
CA VAL A 53 -0.11 -26.43 10.73
C VAL A 53 1.05 -27.04 9.96
N SER A 54 2.29 -26.72 10.31
CA SER A 54 3.49 -27.31 9.70
C SER A 54 3.57 -28.84 9.89
N GLU A 55 3.25 -29.33 11.08
CA GLU A 55 3.26 -30.76 11.40
C GLU A 55 2.11 -31.53 10.74
N ASN A 56 0.98 -30.88 10.49
CA ASN A 56 -0.24 -31.52 9.97
C ASN A 56 -0.54 -31.18 8.49
N LYS A 57 0.39 -30.52 7.79
CA LYS A 57 0.22 -30.08 6.39
C LYS A 57 -0.13 -31.22 5.44
N GLU A 58 0.52 -32.36 5.61
CA GLU A 58 0.28 -33.57 4.78
C GLU A 58 -1.02 -34.28 5.14
N LYS A 59 -1.46 -34.19 6.40
CA LYS A 59 -2.70 -34.81 6.89
C LYS A 59 -3.96 -34.12 6.38
N TYR A 60 -3.91 -32.79 6.21
CA TYR A 60 -5.06 -32.00 5.81
C TYR A 60 -4.76 -31.24 4.51
N GLU A 61 -5.40 -31.66 3.43
CA GLU A 61 -5.26 -31.02 2.12
C GLU A 61 -5.59 -29.52 2.17
N GLY A 62 -4.72 -28.69 1.58
CA GLY A 62 -4.88 -27.25 1.52
C GLY A 62 -4.69 -26.53 2.86
N LEU A 63 -4.26 -27.23 3.94
CA LEU A 63 -4.05 -26.59 5.25
C LEU A 63 -3.01 -25.47 5.15
N SER A 64 -3.40 -24.27 5.56
CA SER A 64 -2.57 -23.04 5.49
C SER A 64 -3.11 -21.95 6.40
N ILE A 65 -2.31 -20.93 6.66
CA ILE A 65 -2.67 -19.75 7.46
C ILE A 65 -2.59 -18.51 6.58
N THR A 66 -3.67 -17.72 6.56
CA THR A 66 -3.67 -16.37 6.03
C THR A 66 -3.76 -15.40 7.20
N ALA A 67 -2.68 -14.67 7.47
CA ALA A 67 -2.68 -13.60 8.46
C ALA A 67 -3.52 -12.43 7.96
N ARG A 68 -4.40 -11.88 8.82
CA ARG A 68 -5.31 -10.80 8.47
C ARG A 68 -5.42 -9.81 9.62
N CYS A 69 -5.55 -8.54 9.29
CA CYS A 69 -5.96 -7.49 10.20
C CYS A 69 -7.32 -6.92 9.77
N ALA A 70 -7.40 -5.65 9.37
CA ALA A 70 -8.68 -5.01 9.01
C ALA A 70 -9.30 -5.51 7.69
N GLY A 71 -8.55 -6.21 6.84
CA GLY A 71 -9.07 -6.71 5.56
C GLY A 71 -9.32 -5.61 4.53
N THR A 72 -8.57 -4.51 4.59
CA THR A 72 -8.66 -3.39 3.64
C THR A 72 -7.84 -3.59 2.37
N ASP A 73 -7.20 -4.74 2.20
CA ASP A 73 -6.41 -5.08 1.02
C ASP A 73 -7.29 -5.15 -0.24
N MET A 74 -6.82 -4.55 -1.33
CA MET A 74 -7.55 -4.46 -2.60
C MET A 74 -7.08 -5.49 -3.64
N SER A 75 -6.14 -6.35 -3.26
CA SER A 75 -5.51 -7.33 -4.16
C SER A 75 -5.89 -8.79 -3.88
N GLY A 76 -6.62 -9.06 -2.79
CA GLY A 76 -6.92 -10.43 -2.36
C GLY A 76 -5.82 -11.03 -1.47
N GLY A 77 -4.99 -10.21 -0.86
CA GLY A 77 -3.89 -10.63 0.03
C GLY A 77 -4.36 -11.13 1.39
N ALA A 78 -5.54 -10.69 1.85
CA ALA A 78 -6.07 -10.97 3.19
C ALA A 78 -7.17 -12.05 3.23
N ILE A 79 -7.38 -12.79 2.14
CA ILE A 79 -8.36 -13.89 2.02
C ILE A 79 -7.69 -15.21 1.67
N GLY A 80 -8.30 -16.32 2.07
CA GLY A 80 -7.76 -17.67 1.84
C GLY A 80 -8.74 -18.76 2.21
N GLU A 81 -8.53 -19.96 1.68
CA GLU A 81 -9.47 -21.09 1.78
C GLU A 81 -9.40 -21.85 3.11
N SER A 82 -8.32 -21.72 3.87
CA SER A 82 -8.06 -22.52 5.06
C SER A 82 -8.29 -21.75 6.37
N ILE A 83 -7.24 -21.40 7.09
CA ILE A 83 -7.31 -20.69 8.35
C ILE A 83 -7.09 -19.20 8.12
N ILE A 84 -8.02 -18.35 8.53
CA ILE A 84 -7.79 -16.92 8.68
C ILE A 84 -7.39 -16.65 10.12
N LEU A 85 -6.26 -15.97 10.32
CA LEU A 85 -5.75 -15.57 11.63
C LEU A 85 -5.88 -14.05 11.78
N ASP A 86 -6.88 -13.59 12.54
CA ASP A 86 -7.21 -12.18 12.71
C ASP A 86 -6.63 -11.61 14.00
N PHE A 87 -5.78 -10.58 13.87
CA PHE A 87 -5.07 -9.94 14.96
C PHE A 87 -5.86 -8.80 15.64
N THR A 88 -6.93 -8.32 15.02
CA THR A 88 -7.61 -7.09 15.47
C THR A 88 -8.31 -7.20 16.81
N ARG A 89 -8.67 -8.42 17.24
CA ARG A 89 -9.44 -8.65 18.47
C ARG A 89 -8.61 -8.50 19.74
N TYR A 90 -7.40 -9.03 19.79
CA TYR A 90 -6.59 -9.14 21.01
C TYR A 90 -5.18 -8.55 20.88
N MET A 91 -4.51 -8.75 19.73
CA MET A 91 -3.15 -8.27 19.51
C MET A 91 -3.15 -6.89 18.85
N ASN A 92 -3.78 -5.91 19.50
CA ASN A 92 -4.09 -4.59 18.98
C ASN A 92 -3.58 -3.45 19.91
N LYS A 93 -2.51 -3.67 20.65
CA LYS A 93 -1.99 -2.74 21.65
C LYS A 93 -0.80 -1.94 21.13
N LEU A 94 -0.68 -0.73 21.63
CA LEU A 94 0.58 0.01 21.66
C LEU A 94 1.33 -0.50 22.90
N VAL A 95 2.45 -1.21 22.69
CA VAL A 95 3.17 -1.94 23.75
C VAL A 95 4.14 -1.03 24.47
N GLY A 96 4.74 -0.07 23.77
CA GLY A 96 5.70 0.87 24.34
C GLY A 96 5.91 2.10 23.47
N GLY A 97 6.34 3.21 24.10
CA GLY A 97 6.62 4.47 23.42
C GLY A 97 5.40 5.39 23.28
N PRO A 98 5.49 6.50 22.54
CA PRO A 98 6.71 6.96 21.87
C PRO A 98 7.76 7.45 22.87
N LEU A 99 8.94 6.90 22.78
CA LEU A 99 10.09 7.21 23.60
C LEU A 99 11.21 7.80 22.74
N PRO A 100 11.97 8.80 23.22
CA PRO A 100 13.16 9.25 22.51
C PRO A 100 14.18 8.10 22.49
N MET A 101 14.70 7.77 21.32
CA MET A 101 15.83 6.84 21.22
C MET A 101 17.02 7.40 22.00
N LYS A 102 17.64 6.58 22.85
CA LYS A 102 18.68 6.99 23.81
C LYS A 102 19.89 7.74 23.21
N THR A 103 20.09 7.66 21.90
CA THR A 103 21.29 8.20 21.23
C THR A 103 20.99 9.18 20.07
N THR A 104 19.71 9.42 19.75
CA THR A 104 19.32 10.24 18.58
C THR A 104 18.06 11.05 18.86
N SER A 105 17.77 12.07 18.07
CA SER A 105 16.49 12.79 18.06
C SER A 105 15.33 12.01 17.41
N VAL A 106 15.48 10.71 17.24
CA VAL A 106 14.50 9.81 16.62
C VAL A 106 13.60 9.23 17.73
N TRP A 107 12.30 9.22 17.47
CA TRP A 107 11.30 8.62 18.33
C TRP A 107 10.95 7.23 17.82
N ASP A 108 10.88 6.27 18.73
CA ASP A 108 10.41 4.91 18.43
C ASP A 108 9.14 4.55 19.21
N VAL A 109 8.38 3.63 18.64
CA VAL A 109 7.15 3.12 19.23
C VAL A 109 7.00 1.65 18.92
N VAL A 110 6.54 0.88 19.90
CA VAL A 110 6.31 -0.57 19.75
C VAL A 110 4.82 -0.84 19.67
N VAL A 111 4.39 -1.54 18.60
CA VAL A 111 2.98 -1.76 18.30
C VAL A 111 2.70 -3.18 17.84
N GLN A 112 1.54 -3.72 18.21
CA GLN A 112 1.02 -5.00 17.75
C GLN A 112 0.28 -4.88 16.41
N PRO A 113 0.24 -5.93 15.57
CA PRO A 113 -0.26 -5.88 14.20
C PRO A 113 -1.76 -5.54 14.06
N GLY A 114 -2.58 -5.90 15.04
CA GLY A 114 -4.02 -5.65 15.02
C GLY A 114 -4.43 -4.24 15.42
N MET A 115 -3.49 -3.37 15.82
CA MET A 115 -3.81 -1.99 16.17
C MET A 115 -4.26 -1.20 14.95
N PHE A 116 -5.42 -0.56 15.02
CA PHE A 116 -5.90 0.31 13.94
C PHE A 116 -5.07 1.58 13.85
N TYR A 117 -4.75 2.01 12.63
CA TYR A 117 -3.92 3.19 12.41
C TYR A 117 -4.55 4.47 13.02
N ARG A 118 -5.88 4.64 12.93
CA ARG A 118 -6.60 5.78 13.53
C ARG A 118 -6.37 5.92 15.05
N ASP A 119 -6.29 4.78 15.76
CA ASP A 119 -6.08 4.76 17.20
C ASP A 119 -4.60 4.97 17.54
N PHE A 120 -3.72 4.45 16.69
CA PHE A 120 -2.28 4.69 16.74
C PHE A 120 -1.96 6.17 16.49
N GLU A 121 -2.46 6.75 15.39
CA GLU A 121 -2.24 8.14 15.01
C GLU A 121 -2.69 9.11 16.11
N LYS A 122 -3.87 8.88 16.71
CA LYS A 122 -4.35 9.69 17.82
C LYS A 122 -3.34 9.77 18.97
N ARG A 123 -2.73 8.65 19.35
CA ARG A 123 -1.76 8.59 20.44
C ARG A 123 -0.41 9.22 20.08
N THR A 124 0.03 9.09 18.85
CA THR A 124 1.30 9.68 18.41
C THR A 124 1.18 11.18 18.22
N LEU A 125 0.04 11.68 17.72
CA LEU A 125 -0.27 13.11 17.59
C LEU A 125 -0.30 13.84 18.95
N GLU A 126 -0.69 13.19 20.05
CA GLU A 126 -0.58 13.74 21.41
C GLU A 126 0.88 14.16 21.76
N LYS A 127 1.87 13.61 21.04
CA LYS A 127 3.29 13.95 21.17
C LYS A 127 3.82 14.78 19.99
N GLY A 128 2.94 15.21 19.06
CA GLY A 128 3.34 15.91 17.85
C GLY A 128 4.12 15.03 16.87
N LEU A 129 3.87 13.71 16.87
CA LEU A 129 4.57 12.72 16.08
C LEU A 129 3.62 12.00 15.14
N ILE A 130 4.10 11.63 13.95
CA ILE A 130 3.35 10.86 12.95
C ILE A 130 4.17 9.71 12.38
N LEU A 131 3.46 8.68 11.91
CA LEU A 131 3.98 7.71 10.94
C LEU A 131 3.48 8.13 9.55
N PRO A 132 4.33 8.74 8.69
CA PRO A 132 3.85 9.47 7.52
C PRO A 132 3.50 8.59 6.31
N CYS A 133 3.81 7.29 6.33
CA CYS A 133 3.51 6.33 5.25
C CYS A 133 2.09 5.74 5.35
N TYR A 134 1.14 6.51 5.87
CA TYR A 134 -0.25 6.08 5.96
C TYR A 134 -0.95 6.07 4.60
N THR A 135 -1.96 5.21 4.48
CA THR A 135 -2.77 5.05 3.27
C THR A 135 -4.02 5.92 3.31
N ALA A 136 -4.69 6.08 2.16
CA ALA A 136 -6.01 6.74 2.10
C ALA A 136 -7.05 6.06 3.01
N SER A 137 -6.91 4.76 3.28
CA SER A 137 -7.76 4.00 4.19
C SER A 137 -7.36 4.07 5.67
N LYS A 138 -6.62 5.08 6.11
CA LYS A 138 -6.07 5.21 7.47
C LYS A 138 -7.10 5.12 8.59
N SER A 139 -8.35 5.47 8.33
CA SER A 139 -9.46 5.32 9.29
C SER A 139 -9.89 3.87 9.52
N LEU A 140 -9.52 2.95 8.63
CA LEU A 140 -9.99 1.56 8.58
C LEU A 140 -8.88 0.53 8.72
N ASN A 141 -7.68 0.82 8.22
CA ASN A 141 -6.57 -0.12 8.18
C ASN A 141 -5.93 -0.36 9.55
N ALA A 142 -5.09 -1.38 9.65
CA ALA A 142 -4.34 -1.73 10.85
C ALA A 142 -2.86 -1.97 10.54
N MET A 143 -2.02 -1.84 11.56
CA MET A 143 -0.56 -1.77 11.46
C MET A 143 0.07 -3.00 10.79
N GLY A 144 -0.42 -4.21 11.07
CA GLY A 144 0.07 -5.43 10.43
C GLY A 144 -0.27 -5.51 8.93
N GLY A 145 -1.41 -4.94 8.52
CA GLY A 145 -1.74 -4.77 7.10
C GLY A 145 -0.81 -3.78 6.40
N MET A 146 -0.47 -2.67 7.08
CA MET A 146 0.50 -1.70 6.57
C MET A 146 1.88 -2.33 6.38
N PHE A 147 2.33 -3.15 7.34
CA PHE A 147 3.56 -3.94 7.23
C PHE A 147 3.48 -4.94 6.05
N GLY A 148 2.40 -5.72 5.99
CA GLY A 148 2.22 -6.75 4.97
C GLY A 148 2.19 -6.22 3.53
N ASN A 149 1.73 -4.98 3.33
CA ASN A 149 1.63 -4.35 2.02
C ASN A 149 2.80 -3.42 1.67
N ASN A 150 3.72 -3.11 2.59
CA ASN A 150 4.69 -2.01 2.44
C ASN A 150 3.95 -0.70 2.14
N SER A 151 3.01 -0.34 2.99
CA SER A 151 2.05 0.72 2.73
C SER A 151 2.68 2.05 2.33
N ALA A 152 1.97 2.71 1.43
CA ALA A 152 2.27 4.03 0.90
C ALA A 152 0.96 4.84 0.81
N GLY A 153 1.06 6.12 0.51
CA GLY A 153 -0.08 7.02 0.34
C GLY A 153 0.36 8.42 -0.08
N GLU A 154 -0.49 9.40 0.16
CA GLU A 154 -0.30 10.78 -0.32
C GLU A 154 1.03 11.44 0.12
N ARG A 155 1.56 11.10 1.32
CA ARG A 155 2.84 11.65 1.83
C ARG A 155 4.07 10.83 1.46
N THR A 156 3.89 9.71 0.77
CA THR A 156 4.99 8.82 0.38
C THR A 156 5.98 9.51 -0.57
N LEU A 157 5.51 10.48 -1.35
CA LEU A 157 6.35 11.29 -2.23
C LEU A 157 7.55 11.89 -1.47
N LYS A 158 7.33 12.38 -0.25
CA LYS A 158 8.36 13.00 0.59
C LYS A 158 9.00 12.01 1.57
N TYR A 159 8.23 11.10 2.11
CA TYR A 159 8.63 10.29 3.26
C TYR A 159 8.94 8.82 2.94
N GLY A 160 8.61 8.35 1.73
CA GLY A 160 8.78 6.95 1.35
C GLY A 160 7.76 6.01 1.98
N GLN A 161 7.93 4.72 1.72
CA GLN A 161 7.03 3.63 2.12
C GLN A 161 7.32 3.12 3.54
N MET A 162 6.46 2.21 4.05
CA MET A 162 6.51 1.62 5.40
C MET A 162 7.87 1.02 5.75
N GLU A 163 8.57 0.41 4.80
CA GLU A 163 9.90 -0.19 5.00
C GLU A 163 10.94 0.76 5.60
N ASN A 164 10.80 2.08 5.37
CA ASN A 164 11.71 3.09 5.88
C ASN A 164 11.52 3.38 7.37
N TYR A 165 10.44 2.87 7.94
CA TYR A 165 10.02 3.15 9.32
C TYR A 165 10.14 1.94 10.24
N ILE A 166 10.42 0.74 9.72
CA ILE A 166 10.64 -0.46 10.54
C ILE A 166 12.07 -0.46 11.07
N LEU A 167 12.20 -0.40 12.38
CA LEU A 167 13.48 -0.53 13.08
C LEU A 167 13.77 -1.98 13.46
N GLU A 168 12.73 -2.69 13.91
CA GLU A 168 12.79 -4.08 14.35
C GLU A 168 11.40 -4.70 14.22
N SER A 169 11.32 -5.99 13.97
CA SER A 169 10.06 -6.75 14.03
C SER A 169 10.25 -8.08 14.76
N LYS A 170 9.19 -8.53 15.46
CA LYS A 170 9.07 -9.92 15.92
C LYS A 170 8.21 -10.68 14.94
N VAL A 171 8.70 -11.79 14.45
CA VAL A 171 8.07 -12.55 13.37
C VAL A 171 8.12 -14.04 13.68
N VAL A 172 6.99 -14.71 13.58
CA VAL A 172 6.92 -16.17 13.64
C VAL A 172 7.17 -16.72 12.25
N PHE A 173 8.25 -17.51 12.08
CA PHE A 173 8.58 -18.20 10.84
C PHE A 173 7.86 -19.55 10.72
N ALA A 174 8.00 -20.23 9.58
CA ALA A 174 7.28 -21.46 9.28
C ALA A 174 7.64 -22.67 10.16
N ASP A 175 8.71 -22.57 10.94
CA ASP A 175 9.09 -23.55 11.98
C ASP A 175 8.30 -23.38 13.29
N GLY A 176 7.48 -22.30 13.41
CA GLY A 176 6.68 -21.99 14.60
C GLY A 176 7.44 -21.27 15.70
N ASN A 177 8.68 -20.83 15.46
CA ASN A 177 9.41 -20.01 16.42
C ASN A 177 9.29 -18.51 16.09
N GLU A 178 9.27 -17.68 17.15
CA GLU A 178 9.29 -16.23 17.03
C GLU A 178 10.72 -15.72 17.09
N TYR A 179 11.09 -14.88 16.11
CA TYR A 179 12.42 -14.32 15.96
C TYR A 179 12.37 -12.80 15.96
N VAL A 180 13.45 -12.19 16.51
CA VAL A 180 13.66 -10.74 16.46
C VAL A 180 14.48 -10.42 15.21
N VAL A 181 13.87 -9.74 14.26
CA VAL A 181 14.49 -9.33 13.00
C VAL A 181 14.85 -7.85 13.05
N LYS A 182 16.13 -7.54 12.87
CA LYS A 182 16.67 -6.17 12.86
C LYS A 182 17.86 -6.05 11.91
N PRO A 183 18.22 -4.83 11.50
CA PRO A 183 19.39 -4.61 10.68
C PRO A 183 20.68 -5.13 11.34
N LEU A 184 21.54 -5.80 10.58
CA LEU A 184 22.79 -6.41 11.04
C LEU A 184 23.97 -5.85 10.27
N ASN A 185 25.07 -5.56 10.97
CA ASN A 185 26.38 -5.37 10.33
C ASN A 185 26.98 -6.72 9.92
N GLN A 186 28.15 -6.72 9.28
CA GLN A 186 28.79 -7.95 8.79
C GLN A 186 29.05 -8.97 9.91
N GLU A 187 29.50 -8.51 11.09
CA GLU A 187 29.75 -9.39 12.24
C GLU A 187 28.46 -10.04 12.74
N GLY A 188 27.40 -9.24 12.89
CA GLY A 188 26.09 -9.71 13.30
C GLY A 188 25.51 -10.72 12.32
N LEU A 189 25.63 -10.47 11.02
CA LEU A 189 25.21 -11.41 9.97
C LEU A 189 26.00 -12.72 10.04
N ASN A 190 27.31 -12.66 10.19
CA ASN A 190 28.15 -13.87 10.30
C ASN A 190 27.73 -14.72 11.51
N LYS A 191 27.47 -14.09 12.66
CA LYS A 191 26.95 -14.78 13.86
C LYS A 191 25.59 -15.44 13.61
N LYS A 192 24.67 -14.74 12.93
CA LYS A 192 23.36 -15.30 12.56
C LYS A 192 23.50 -16.53 11.64
N MET A 193 24.26 -16.42 10.58
CA MET A 193 24.46 -17.52 9.63
C MET A 193 25.15 -18.75 10.24
N ALA A 194 25.87 -18.59 11.35
CA ALA A 194 26.56 -19.65 12.07
C ALA A 194 25.68 -20.37 13.12
N GLN A 195 24.43 -19.94 13.37
CA GLN A 195 23.55 -20.52 14.40
C GLN A 195 23.20 -21.99 14.15
N GLY A 196 23.10 -22.44 12.89
CA GLY A 196 22.79 -23.84 12.55
C GLY A 196 21.31 -24.23 12.76
N ASP A 197 20.46 -23.31 13.20
CA ASP A 197 19.02 -23.48 13.35
C ASP A 197 18.24 -22.98 12.10
N PHE A 198 16.91 -23.01 12.17
CA PHE A 198 16.06 -22.56 11.07
C PHE A 198 16.34 -21.09 10.70
N GLU A 199 16.40 -20.18 11.70
CA GLU A 199 16.67 -18.77 11.48
C GLU A 199 18.05 -18.56 10.81
N GLY A 200 19.11 -19.17 11.33
CA GLY A 200 20.46 -19.08 10.76
C GLY A 200 20.52 -19.57 9.31
N ASN A 201 19.80 -20.66 9.00
CA ASN A 201 19.67 -21.17 7.64
C ASN A 201 18.93 -20.20 6.71
N VAL A 202 17.84 -19.55 7.17
CA VAL A 202 17.15 -18.50 6.42
C VAL A 202 18.11 -17.35 6.07
N TYR A 203 18.82 -16.80 7.07
CA TYR A 203 19.79 -15.72 6.84
C TYR A 203 20.90 -16.11 5.86
N LYS A 204 21.47 -17.31 6.00
CA LYS A 204 22.52 -17.83 5.14
C LYS A 204 22.04 -18.01 3.70
N ASN A 205 20.89 -18.64 3.51
CA ASN A 205 20.37 -18.95 2.19
C ASN A 205 19.92 -17.67 1.45
N ILE A 206 19.29 -16.71 2.14
CA ILE A 206 18.94 -15.42 1.53
C ILE A 206 20.19 -14.61 1.17
N PHE A 207 21.20 -14.58 2.03
CA PHE A 207 22.47 -13.90 1.71
C PHE A 207 23.12 -14.50 0.46
N ASN A 208 23.24 -15.83 0.39
CA ASN A 208 23.81 -16.53 -0.76
C ASN A 208 22.97 -16.30 -2.02
N LEU A 209 21.64 -16.44 -1.94
CA LEU A 209 20.75 -16.20 -3.07
C LEU A 209 20.92 -14.80 -3.67
N ILE A 210 21.03 -13.77 -2.82
CA ILE A 210 21.27 -12.39 -3.27
C ILE A 210 22.65 -12.27 -3.92
N LYS A 211 23.69 -12.85 -3.31
CA LYS A 211 25.07 -12.75 -3.83
C LYS A 211 25.23 -13.47 -5.16
N GLU A 212 24.60 -14.62 -5.34
CA GLU A 212 24.64 -15.42 -6.56
C GLU A 212 23.87 -14.78 -7.72
N ASN A 213 22.85 -13.95 -7.43
CA ASN A 213 21.94 -13.38 -8.43
C ASN A 213 21.96 -11.84 -8.46
N GLN A 214 23.08 -11.19 -8.09
CA GLN A 214 23.16 -9.73 -7.94
C GLN A 214 22.76 -8.95 -9.19
N GLU A 215 23.24 -9.38 -10.36
CA GLU A 215 22.97 -8.67 -11.61
C GLU A 215 21.50 -8.79 -12.03
N GLU A 216 20.91 -9.98 -11.88
CA GLU A 216 19.48 -10.20 -12.19
C GLU A 216 18.59 -9.35 -11.27
N ILE A 217 18.86 -9.38 -9.96
CA ILE A 217 18.12 -8.59 -8.96
C ILE A 217 18.23 -7.09 -9.26
N LYS A 218 19.41 -6.61 -9.64
CA LYS A 218 19.64 -5.20 -9.99
C LYS A 218 18.89 -4.80 -11.26
N HIS A 219 18.90 -5.63 -12.30
CA HIS A 219 18.21 -5.35 -13.56
C HIS A 219 16.69 -5.43 -13.41
N ALA A 220 16.17 -6.35 -12.59
CA ALA A 220 14.75 -6.52 -12.37
C ALA A 220 14.12 -5.44 -11.49
N LYS A 221 14.92 -4.61 -10.80
CA LYS A 221 14.41 -3.54 -9.94
C LYS A 221 13.61 -2.53 -10.76
N PRO A 222 12.31 -2.32 -10.45
CA PRO A 222 11.50 -1.33 -11.16
C PRO A 222 12.07 0.09 -10.97
N ASN A 223 12.18 0.83 -12.08
CA ASN A 223 12.69 2.20 -12.06
C ASN A 223 11.54 3.21 -11.85
N VAL A 224 10.88 3.11 -10.72
CA VAL A 224 9.80 3.99 -10.26
C VAL A 224 10.01 4.37 -8.80
N SER A 225 9.33 5.42 -8.32
CA SER A 225 9.47 5.94 -6.95
C SER A 225 8.94 5.00 -5.88
N LYS A 226 7.89 4.22 -6.19
CA LYS A 226 7.25 3.23 -5.31
C LYS A 226 7.01 1.93 -6.06
N ASN A 227 7.16 0.81 -5.35
CA ASN A 227 6.79 -0.50 -5.86
C ASN A 227 6.40 -1.41 -4.71
N SER A 228 5.33 -2.17 -4.87
CA SER A 228 4.94 -3.24 -3.94
C SER A 228 4.82 -4.62 -4.61
N SER A 229 5.14 -4.70 -5.91
CA SER A 229 5.14 -5.95 -6.66
C SER A 229 6.37 -6.81 -6.38
N GLY A 230 6.20 -8.11 -6.30
CA GLY A 230 7.25 -9.08 -6.00
C GLY A 230 7.72 -9.02 -4.54
N TYR A 231 8.79 -9.75 -4.23
CA TYR A 231 9.48 -9.60 -2.96
C TYR A 231 10.52 -8.49 -3.05
N TYR A 232 10.62 -7.64 -2.02
CA TYR A 232 11.44 -6.43 -2.04
C TYR A 232 12.92 -6.71 -1.73
N ILE A 233 13.53 -7.60 -2.52
CA ILE A 233 14.87 -8.16 -2.30
C ILE A 233 16.02 -7.15 -2.56
N TRP A 234 15.80 -6.14 -3.38
CA TRP A 234 16.83 -5.18 -3.84
C TRP A 234 17.37 -4.25 -2.76
N ASN A 235 16.78 -4.18 -1.58
CA ASN A 235 17.20 -3.32 -0.48
C ASN A 235 17.68 -4.09 0.77
N VAL A 236 17.77 -5.42 0.70
CA VAL A 236 18.18 -6.28 1.84
C VAL A 236 19.65 -6.07 2.18
N ILE A 237 20.52 -6.03 1.15
CA ILE A 237 21.96 -5.73 1.31
C ILE A 237 22.20 -4.30 0.87
N ARG A 238 22.86 -3.52 1.73
CA ARG A 238 23.30 -2.16 1.42
C ARG A 238 24.81 -2.06 1.72
N GLU A 239 25.57 -1.73 0.67
CA GLU A 239 27.02 -1.49 0.73
C GLU A 239 27.30 0.00 0.46
N ASN A 240 28.39 0.54 1.01
CA ASN A 240 28.84 1.93 0.78
C ASN A 240 27.77 3.01 1.13
N LEU A 241 27.25 2.98 2.35
CA LEU A 241 26.25 3.93 2.86
C LEU A 241 26.63 5.42 2.68
N LYS A 242 27.93 5.75 2.44
CA LYS A 242 28.41 7.11 2.15
C LYS A 242 27.97 7.66 0.78
N ASN A 243 27.61 6.80 -0.18
CA ASN A 243 27.25 7.19 -1.55
C ASN A 243 25.76 7.09 -1.84
N PHE A 244 24.91 6.77 -0.85
CA PHE A 244 23.47 6.72 -0.99
C PHE A 244 22.83 8.10 -0.79
N SER A 245 23.30 9.10 -1.57
CA SER A 245 22.64 10.43 -1.66
C SER A 245 21.31 10.41 -2.43
N GLY A 246 20.85 9.26 -2.91
CA GLY A 246 19.57 9.08 -3.61
C GLY A 246 18.46 8.47 -2.75
N LEU A 247 18.77 8.01 -1.54
CA LEU A 247 17.85 7.72 -0.46
C LEU A 247 18.32 8.54 0.75
N THR A 248 18.35 9.83 0.60
CA THR A 248 18.18 10.68 1.77
C THR A 248 16.87 10.22 2.40
N LEU A 249 16.93 9.51 3.52
CA LEU A 249 15.92 9.73 4.53
C LEU A 249 15.74 11.24 4.52
N PRO A 250 14.52 11.77 4.23
CA PRO A 250 14.38 13.21 4.16
C PRO A 250 15.14 13.75 5.35
N GLU A 251 16.10 14.66 5.10
CA GLU A 251 16.86 15.28 6.18
C GLU A 251 15.80 15.83 7.11
N ILE A 252 15.61 15.16 8.24
CA ILE A 252 14.70 15.68 9.26
C ILE A 252 15.35 17.00 9.63
N PRO A 253 14.73 18.14 9.32
CA PRO A 253 15.33 19.42 9.61
C PRO A 253 15.70 19.44 11.10
N GLY A 254 16.99 19.51 11.43
CA GLY A 254 17.53 19.50 12.79
C GLY A 254 18.09 18.17 13.33
N GLY A 255 18.11 17.11 12.56
CA GLY A 255 18.74 15.85 12.95
C GLY A 255 20.04 15.62 12.20
N THR A 256 21.18 15.84 12.83
CA THR A 256 22.46 15.32 12.35
C THR A 256 22.42 13.80 12.45
N HIS A 257 22.19 13.10 11.32
CA HIS A 257 22.31 11.66 11.26
C HIS A 257 23.80 11.27 11.27
N THR A 258 24.42 11.32 12.42
CA THR A 258 25.61 10.54 12.68
C THR A 258 25.15 9.15 13.10
N VAL A 259 24.84 8.27 12.11
CA VAL A 259 25.02 6.85 12.34
C VAL A 259 26.52 6.66 12.55
N GLN A 260 26.94 6.73 13.79
CA GLN A 260 28.28 6.32 14.22
C GLN A 260 28.37 4.78 14.09
N ASN A 261 28.25 4.26 12.87
CA ASN A 261 28.66 2.93 12.52
C ASN A 261 29.52 3.04 11.28
N SER A 262 30.80 2.89 11.48
CA SER A 262 31.85 2.83 10.47
C SER A 262 31.77 1.61 9.53
N SER A 263 30.68 0.84 9.57
CA SER A 263 30.51 -0.31 8.68
C SER A 263 29.87 0.14 7.37
N SER A 264 30.58 -0.06 6.29
CA SER A 264 30.10 0.15 4.92
C SER A 264 29.03 -0.87 4.48
N PHE A 265 28.60 -1.78 5.35
CA PHE A 265 27.72 -2.92 5.08
C PHE A 265 26.56 -2.98 6.07
N LEU A 266 25.36 -3.20 5.56
CA LEU A 266 24.15 -3.48 6.34
C LEU A 266 23.32 -4.56 5.65
N PHE A 267 22.85 -5.56 6.43
CA PHE A 267 21.91 -6.58 6.01
C PHE A 267 20.62 -6.41 6.80
N ASP A 268 19.51 -6.15 6.12
CA ASP A 268 18.22 -5.86 6.76
C ASP A 268 17.11 -6.75 6.19
N MET A 269 16.82 -7.84 6.91
CA MET A 269 15.79 -8.80 6.53
C MET A 269 14.36 -8.22 6.63
N ASN A 270 14.14 -7.15 7.42
CA ASN A 270 12.85 -6.47 7.46
C ASN A 270 12.43 -5.97 6.09
N ARG A 271 13.39 -5.57 5.23
CA ARG A 271 13.14 -5.12 3.85
C ARG A 271 12.45 -6.17 3.00
N LEU A 272 12.69 -7.46 3.27
CA LEU A 272 12.08 -8.58 2.57
C LEU A 272 10.74 -8.98 3.18
N LEU A 273 10.62 -8.89 4.51
CA LEU A 273 9.40 -9.23 5.24
C LEU A 273 8.30 -8.19 5.04
N VAL A 274 8.65 -6.90 5.00
CA VAL A 274 7.72 -5.81 4.67
C VAL A 274 7.28 -5.94 3.22
N GLY A 275 5.97 -5.91 2.98
CA GLY A 275 5.39 -6.11 1.66
C GLY A 275 5.25 -7.58 1.24
N SER A 276 5.60 -8.54 2.11
CA SER A 276 5.48 -9.97 1.80
C SER A 276 4.05 -10.52 1.93
N GLN A 277 3.08 -9.74 2.40
CA GLN A 277 1.69 -10.15 2.63
C GLN A 277 1.56 -11.40 3.53
N GLY A 278 2.46 -11.55 4.51
CA GLY A 278 2.46 -12.70 5.42
C GLY A 278 2.86 -14.04 4.78
N THR A 279 3.48 -14.03 3.61
CA THR A 279 3.93 -15.26 2.92
C THR A 279 5.29 -15.77 3.43
N LEU A 280 6.08 -14.93 4.10
CA LEU A 280 7.41 -15.27 4.60
C LEU A 280 7.47 -15.40 6.13
N GLY A 281 6.43 -14.97 6.82
CA GLY A 281 6.33 -15.00 8.28
C GLY A 281 5.12 -14.21 8.76
N ILE A 282 4.76 -14.40 10.02
CA ILE A 282 3.63 -13.73 10.66
C ILE A 282 4.16 -12.75 11.70
N VAL A 283 4.02 -11.44 11.45
CA VAL A 283 4.47 -10.39 12.37
C VAL A 283 3.59 -10.37 13.62
N THR A 284 4.21 -10.31 14.79
CA THR A 284 3.55 -10.26 16.11
C THR A 284 3.77 -8.93 16.83
N GLU A 285 4.87 -8.22 16.50
CA GLU A 285 5.21 -6.92 17.07
C GLU A 285 6.12 -6.15 16.10
N MET A 286 6.01 -4.83 16.08
CA MET A 286 6.85 -3.95 15.28
C MET A 286 7.34 -2.78 16.10
N THR A 287 8.64 -2.45 15.99
CA THR A 287 9.23 -1.21 16.46
C THR A 287 9.34 -0.24 15.29
N LEU A 288 8.67 0.90 15.39
CA LEU A 288 8.53 1.86 14.32
C LEU A 288 9.21 3.18 14.68
N LYS A 289 9.87 3.76 13.68
CA LYS A 289 10.35 5.14 13.73
C LYS A 289 9.20 6.10 13.45
N LEU A 290 9.12 7.19 14.22
CA LEU A 290 8.19 8.30 14.02
C LEU A 290 8.95 9.56 13.60
N VAL A 291 8.22 10.48 12.97
CA VAL A 291 8.73 11.81 12.59
C VAL A 291 7.87 12.90 13.21
N PRO A 292 8.43 14.10 13.47
CA PRO A 292 7.65 15.26 13.89
C PRO A 292 6.59 15.63 12.85
N GLU A 293 5.41 16.01 13.31
CA GLU A 293 4.37 16.56 12.46
C GLU A 293 4.72 17.99 12.01
N ASN A 294 4.52 18.27 10.73
CA ASN A 294 4.56 19.65 10.23
C ASN A 294 3.25 20.35 10.60
N LYS A 295 3.36 21.50 11.29
CA LYS A 295 2.20 22.23 11.81
C LYS A 295 1.58 23.20 10.81
N HIS A 296 2.31 23.56 9.78
CA HIS A 296 1.87 24.51 8.78
C HIS A 296 1.85 23.85 7.42
N SER A 297 0.73 23.91 6.73
CA SER A 297 0.61 23.45 5.34
C SER A 297 -0.25 24.39 4.51
N LYS A 298 0.00 24.40 3.21
CA LYS A 298 -0.79 25.11 2.20
C LYS A 298 -0.92 24.30 0.94
N LEU A 299 -2.10 24.35 0.35
CA LEU A 299 -2.42 23.67 -0.89
C LEU A 299 -2.41 24.67 -2.04
N VAL A 300 -1.77 24.28 -3.14
CA VAL A 300 -1.83 24.96 -4.43
C VAL A 300 -2.60 24.08 -5.41
N ALA A 301 -3.79 24.52 -5.81
CA ALA A 301 -4.62 23.85 -6.79
C ALA A 301 -4.32 24.40 -8.19
N ILE A 302 -3.99 23.54 -9.14
CA ILE A 302 -3.63 23.86 -10.52
C ILE A 302 -4.64 23.19 -11.46
N PHE A 303 -5.17 23.97 -12.42
CA PHE A 303 -6.23 23.54 -13.31
C PHE A 303 -5.70 23.40 -14.74
N MET A 304 -5.73 22.18 -15.29
CA MET A 304 -5.19 21.87 -16.62
C MET A 304 -6.29 21.52 -17.62
N ASN A 305 -6.30 22.21 -18.77
CA ASN A 305 -7.17 21.87 -19.91
C ASN A 305 -6.46 20.97 -20.93
N ASP A 306 -5.13 20.96 -20.91
CA ASP A 306 -4.29 20.12 -21.76
C ASP A 306 -3.30 19.34 -20.87
N ILE A 307 -3.13 18.05 -21.15
CA ILE A 307 -2.24 17.16 -20.40
C ILE A 307 -0.82 17.06 -20.99
N GLU A 308 -0.59 17.65 -22.16
CA GLU A 308 0.71 17.57 -22.83
C GLU A 308 1.85 18.08 -21.92
N PRO A 309 1.75 19.23 -21.25
CA PRO A 309 2.83 19.72 -20.39
C PRO A 309 2.95 19.01 -19.04
N LEU A 310 2.12 18.00 -18.72
CA LEU A 310 2.03 17.39 -17.39
C LEU A 310 3.38 16.86 -16.88
N GLY A 311 4.14 16.18 -17.73
CA GLY A 311 5.42 15.58 -17.31
C GLY A 311 6.45 16.65 -16.90
N ARG A 312 6.54 17.76 -17.66
CA ARG A 312 7.40 18.90 -17.33
C ARG A 312 6.89 19.61 -16.07
N LEU A 313 5.59 19.86 -16.00
CA LEU A 313 4.96 20.52 -14.85
C LEU A 313 5.23 19.75 -13.54
N VAL A 314 5.03 18.43 -13.54
CA VAL A 314 5.32 17.58 -12.37
C VAL A 314 6.79 17.67 -11.98
N LYS A 315 7.71 17.60 -12.94
CA LYS A 315 9.16 17.74 -12.66
C LYS A 315 9.49 19.09 -12.02
N ASP A 316 8.90 20.17 -12.54
CA ASP A 316 9.13 21.52 -12.01
C ASP A 316 8.57 21.65 -10.59
N ILE A 317 7.38 21.13 -10.30
CA ILE A 317 6.79 21.10 -8.96
C ILE A 317 7.67 20.30 -7.98
N LEU A 318 8.15 19.14 -8.40
CA LEU A 318 8.99 18.27 -7.57
C LEU A 318 10.32 18.93 -7.17
N SER A 319 10.84 19.88 -7.97
CA SER A 319 12.06 20.62 -7.64
C SER A 319 11.92 21.48 -6.38
N LEU A 320 10.68 21.82 -5.97
CA LEU A 320 10.36 22.57 -4.76
C LEU A 320 10.09 21.67 -3.53
N ASN A 321 10.24 20.34 -3.68
CA ASN A 321 10.07 19.36 -2.61
C ASN A 321 8.70 19.47 -1.88
N PRO A 322 7.56 19.29 -2.60
CA PRO A 322 6.23 19.32 -2.00
C PRO A 322 6.04 18.16 -1.01
N GLU A 323 5.15 18.32 -0.06
CA GLU A 323 4.72 17.26 0.87
C GLU A 323 3.94 16.18 0.12
N THR A 324 3.01 16.63 -0.74
CA THR A 324 2.19 15.77 -1.59
C THR A 324 2.02 16.40 -2.98
N LEU A 325 1.78 15.57 -3.98
CA LEU A 325 1.42 16.02 -5.33
C LEU A 325 0.39 15.06 -5.92
N GLU A 326 -0.89 15.41 -5.77
CA GLU A 326 -2.05 14.60 -6.09
C GLU A 326 -2.75 15.06 -7.36
N THR A 327 -3.57 14.18 -7.93
CA THR A 327 -4.37 14.52 -9.10
C THR A 327 -5.68 13.76 -9.16
N TYR A 328 -6.67 14.35 -9.85
CA TYR A 328 -7.89 13.69 -10.29
C TYR A 328 -8.40 14.28 -11.62
N ASP A 329 -9.12 13.47 -12.39
CA ASP A 329 -9.62 13.85 -13.71
C ASP A 329 -10.98 14.58 -13.67
N ASP A 330 -11.42 15.05 -14.84
CA ASP A 330 -12.71 15.72 -15.01
C ASP A 330 -13.90 14.81 -14.73
N LYS A 331 -13.77 13.50 -14.98
CA LYS A 331 -14.82 12.51 -14.68
C LYS A 331 -15.06 12.41 -13.18
N THR A 332 -13.98 12.35 -12.41
CA THR A 332 -14.02 12.38 -10.94
C THR A 332 -14.70 13.64 -10.41
N MET A 333 -14.34 14.82 -10.95
CA MET A 333 -14.98 16.08 -10.55
C MET A 333 -16.47 16.13 -10.94
N LYS A 334 -16.81 15.68 -12.15
CA LYS A 334 -18.22 15.61 -12.61
C LYS A 334 -19.06 14.69 -11.72
N LEU A 335 -18.49 13.57 -11.26
CA LEU A 335 -19.14 12.67 -10.31
C LEU A 335 -19.35 13.35 -8.96
N ALA A 336 -18.34 14.04 -8.43
CA ALA A 336 -18.46 14.81 -7.19
C ALA A 336 -19.58 15.87 -7.29
N VAL A 337 -19.66 16.59 -8.41
CA VAL A 337 -20.73 17.57 -8.69
C VAL A 337 -22.09 16.88 -8.81
N LYS A 338 -22.20 15.76 -9.51
CA LYS A 338 -23.45 15.02 -9.70
C LYS A 338 -24.03 14.50 -8.39
N PHE A 339 -23.18 14.00 -7.50
CA PHE A 339 -23.57 13.44 -6.20
C PHE A 339 -23.42 14.43 -5.04
N PHE A 340 -23.21 15.69 -5.37
CA PHE A 340 -23.07 16.78 -4.43
C PHE A 340 -24.15 16.85 -3.34
N PRO A 341 -25.46 16.65 -3.63
CA PRO A 341 -26.50 16.65 -2.59
C PRO A 341 -26.30 15.61 -1.49
N ASP A 342 -25.71 14.46 -1.82
CA ASP A 342 -25.48 13.40 -0.83
C ASP A 342 -24.21 13.65 0.00
N PHE A 343 -23.21 14.28 -0.59
CA PHE A 343 -22.04 14.79 0.10
C PHE A 343 -22.45 15.80 1.20
N LEU A 344 -23.46 16.60 0.93
CA LEU A 344 -23.96 17.62 1.84
C LEU A 344 -24.82 17.09 2.98
N LYS A 345 -25.52 15.94 2.80
CA LYS A 345 -26.33 15.32 3.87
C LYS A 345 -25.52 15.07 5.15
N ASN A 346 -24.24 14.79 5.01
CA ASN A 346 -23.35 14.53 6.14
C ASN A 346 -22.84 15.82 6.83
N LYS A 347 -22.96 17.00 6.20
CA LYS A 347 -22.42 18.29 6.70
C LYS A 347 -23.49 19.23 7.30
N GLY A 348 -24.77 18.87 7.23
CA GLY A 348 -25.88 19.70 7.70
C GLY A 348 -26.13 20.96 6.83
N ILE A 349 -27.28 21.63 7.04
CA ILE A 349 -27.74 22.75 6.17
C ILE A 349 -26.74 23.93 6.14
N VAL A 350 -26.16 24.30 7.27
CA VAL A 350 -25.19 25.40 7.36
C VAL A 350 -23.87 25.05 6.70
N GLY A 351 -23.40 23.81 6.88
CA GLY A 351 -22.23 23.29 6.20
C GLY A 351 -22.40 23.24 4.68
N MET A 352 -23.63 22.95 4.23
CA MET A 352 -24.03 22.98 2.83
C MET A 352 -23.84 24.34 2.19
N PHE A 353 -24.38 25.41 2.77
CA PHE A 353 -24.25 26.75 2.23
C PHE A 353 -22.80 27.25 2.22
N LYS A 354 -22.04 26.99 3.29
CA LYS A 354 -20.61 27.33 3.35
C LYS A 354 -19.82 26.63 2.26
N PHE A 355 -20.09 25.35 2.03
CA PHE A 355 -19.40 24.55 1.02
C PHE A 355 -19.74 25.00 -0.41
N LEU A 356 -21.04 25.22 -0.71
CA LEU A 356 -21.49 25.80 -2.00
C LEU A 356 -20.82 27.16 -2.27
N TRP A 357 -20.84 28.02 -1.28
CA TRP A 357 -20.21 29.35 -1.39
C TRP A 357 -18.70 29.26 -1.64
N SER A 358 -18.03 28.28 -1.06
CA SER A 358 -16.61 28.05 -1.24
C SER A 358 -16.21 27.63 -2.66
N PHE A 359 -17.15 27.13 -3.49
CA PHE A 359 -16.93 26.73 -4.89
C PHE A 359 -17.29 27.82 -5.91
N LEU A 360 -17.82 28.97 -5.48
CA LEU A 360 -18.13 30.08 -6.41
C LEU A 360 -16.92 30.55 -7.23
N PRO A 361 -15.69 30.69 -6.66
CA PRO A 361 -14.52 31.05 -7.44
C PRO A 361 -14.20 30.06 -8.56
N GLU A 362 -14.28 28.75 -8.28
CA GLU A 362 -14.04 27.70 -9.27
C GLU A 362 -15.13 27.66 -10.34
N ALA A 363 -16.39 27.79 -9.96
CA ALA A 363 -17.51 27.86 -10.89
C ALA A 363 -17.36 29.04 -11.86
N PHE A 364 -16.93 30.21 -11.35
CA PHE A 364 -16.62 31.38 -12.17
C PHE A 364 -15.41 31.14 -13.10
N LEU A 365 -14.35 30.47 -12.61
CA LEU A 365 -13.20 30.10 -13.42
C LEU A 365 -13.59 29.11 -14.53
N MET A 366 -14.45 28.15 -14.23
CA MET A 366 -14.96 27.16 -15.19
C MET A 366 -15.86 27.80 -16.26
N SER A 367 -16.67 28.79 -15.89
CA SER A 367 -17.55 29.49 -16.83
C SER A 367 -16.80 30.26 -17.93
N ARG A 368 -15.55 30.68 -17.66
CA ARG A 368 -14.72 31.45 -18.59
C ARG A 368 -13.66 30.64 -19.35
N GLY A 369 -13.34 29.42 -18.90
CA GLY A 369 -12.22 28.66 -19.45
C GLY A 369 -12.52 27.19 -19.78
N GLY A 370 -13.77 26.79 -19.71
CA GLY A 370 -14.16 25.39 -19.85
C GLY A 370 -13.85 24.54 -18.60
N PHE A 371 -14.28 23.28 -18.65
CA PHE A 371 -14.06 22.34 -17.53
C PHE A 371 -12.65 21.74 -17.65
N PRO A 372 -11.79 21.87 -16.64
CA PRO A 372 -10.43 21.33 -16.68
C PRO A 372 -10.45 19.81 -16.88
N LYS A 373 -9.53 19.29 -17.68
CA LYS A 373 -9.35 17.85 -17.88
C LYS A 373 -8.67 17.19 -16.68
N LEU A 374 -7.80 17.94 -15.98
CA LEU A 374 -7.03 17.45 -14.86
C LEU A 374 -6.89 18.53 -13.78
N PHE A 375 -7.02 18.11 -12.53
CA PHE A 375 -6.79 18.92 -11.33
C PHE A 375 -5.53 18.40 -10.66
N ILE A 376 -4.57 19.27 -10.36
CA ILE A 376 -3.35 18.95 -9.64
C ILE A 376 -3.36 19.67 -8.32
N LEU A 377 -3.06 18.97 -7.25
CA LEU A 377 -3.01 19.44 -5.88
C LEU A 377 -1.58 19.29 -5.36
N ALA A 378 -0.85 20.40 -5.24
CA ALA A 378 0.48 20.45 -4.66
C ALA A 378 0.39 21.02 -3.24
N GLU A 379 0.71 20.20 -2.22
CA GLU A 379 0.76 20.66 -0.84
C GLU A 379 2.21 20.90 -0.40
N PHE A 380 2.45 22.05 0.21
CA PHE A 380 3.71 22.34 0.88
C PHE A 380 3.47 22.38 2.38
N ALA A 381 4.33 21.71 3.14
CA ALA A 381 4.29 21.74 4.58
C ALA A 381 5.69 22.08 5.15
N GLY A 382 5.70 22.76 6.28
CA GLY A 382 6.91 23.26 6.90
C GLY A 382 6.75 23.56 8.39
N ARG A 383 7.82 24.08 8.98
CA ARG A 383 7.89 24.41 10.41
C ARG A 383 7.18 25.71 10.74
N ASP A 384 7.21 26.65 9.80
CA ASP A 384 6.59 27.96 9.93
C ASP A 384 5.80 28.32 8.67
N GLU A 385 4.94 29.30 8.82
CA GLU A 385 4.03 29.73 7.75
C GLU A 385 4.76 30.50 6.64
N GLU A 386 5.85 31.20 6.95
CA GLU A 386 6.62 31.97 5.98
C GLU A 386 7.35 31.08 4.98
N GLU A 387 7.97 29.98 5.47
CA GLU A 387 8.57 28.96 4.59
C GLU A 387 7.54 28.40 3.60
N VAL A 388 6.35 28.03 4.11
CA VAL A 388 5.30 27.46 3.29
C VAL A 388 4.76 28.45 2.26
N ASN A 389 4.53 29.70 2.66
CA ASN A 389 4.09 30.77 1.76
C ASN A 389 5.12 31.02 0.65
N THR A 390 6.40 31.08 1.01
CA THR A 390 7.49 31.26 0.06
C THR A 390 7.51 30.18 -1.00
N LYS A 391 7.36 28.92 -0.63
CA LYS A 391 7.29 27.80 -1.58
C LYS A 391 6.07 27.88 -2.51
N CYS A 392 4.92 28.30 -1.99
CA CYS A 392 3.72 28.47 -2.81
C CYS A 392 3.90 29.57 -3.88
N GLU A 393 4.50 30.70 -3.51
CA GLU A 393 4.76 31.77 -4.49
C GLU A 393 5.89 31.39 -5.46
N GLN A 394 6.93 30.70 -5.01
CA GLN A 394 7.95 30.13 -5.89
C GLN A 394 7.33 29.18 -6.92
N LEU A 395 6.42 28.30 -6.51
CA LEU A 395 5.71 27.43 -7.44
C LEU A 395 4.93 28.25 -8.47
N LYS A 396 4.16 29.23 -8.04
CA LYS A 396 3.35 30.05 -8.94
C LYS A 396 4.21 30.77 -9.98
N GLU A 397 5.37 31.31 -9.60
CA GLU A 397 6.31 31.95 -10.53
C GLU A 397 6.97 30.91 -11.46
N LEU A 398 7.40 29.74 -10.94
CA LEU A 398 8.05 28.68 -11.69
C LEU A 398 7.16 28.14 -12.82
N ILE A 399 5.83 28.04 -12.57
CA ILE A 399 4.88 27.51 -13.56
C ILE A 399 4.17 28.57 -14.39
N LYS A 400 4.57 29.82 -14.32
CA LYS A 400 3.94 30.94 -15.01
C LYS A 400 3.89 30.77 -16.54
N ASP A 401 4.96 30.24 -17.12
CA ASP A 401 5.06 29.99 -18.56
C ASP A 401 4.07 28.98 -19.10
N PHE A 402 3.55 28.12 -18.25
CA PHE A 402 2.50 27.16 -18.63
C PHE A 402 1.13 27.82 -18.81
N LYS A 403 0.96 29.08 -18.40
CA LYS A 403 -0.30 29.84 -18.47
C LYS A 403 -1.50 29.11 -17.87
N LEU A 404 -1.25 28.33 -16.83
CA LEU A 404 -2.27 27.57 -16.10
C LEU A 404 -2.99 28.46 -15.09
N LYS A 405 -4.24 28.11 -14.79
CA LYS A 405 -4.96 28.70 -13.66
C LYS A 405 -4.46 28.06 -12.37
N VAL A 406 -4.09 28.91 -11.41
CA VAL A 406 -3.53 28.49 -10.12
C VAL A 406 -4.30 29.14 -9.00
N HIS A 407 -4.62 28.39 -7.97
CA HIS A 407 -5.26 28.89 -6.75
C HIS A 407 -4.49 28.41 -5.52
N ILE A 408 -3.97 29.35 -4.73
CA ILE A 408 -3.33 29.06 -3.43
C ILE A 408 -4.39 29.20 -2.35
N THR A 409 -4.60 28.15 -1.56
CA THR A 409 -5.61 28.15 -0.49
C THR A 409 -5.22 29.10 0.65
N LYS A 410 -6.23 29.75 1.22
CA LYS A 410 -6.06 30.75 2.30
C LYS A 410 -6.21 30.14 3.69
N SER A 411 -6.76 28.94 3.78
CA SER A 411 -7.01 28.23 5.04
C SER A 411 -7.06 26.71 4.82
N GLU A 412 -6.89 25.94 5.89
CA GLU A 412 -7.08 24.49 5.90
C GLU A 412 -8.48 24.09 5.43
N ALA A 413 -9.53 24.81 5.90
CA ALA A 413 -10.91 24.54 5.48
C ALA A 413 -11.12 24.74 3.97
N GLU A 414 -10.34 25.59 3.31
CA GLU A 414 -10.35 25.74 1.87
C GLU A 414 -9.57 24.62 1.17
N ALA A 415 -8.48 24.16 1.74
CA ALA A 415 -7.74 23.00 1.25
C ALA A 415 -8.58 21.71 1.35
N ASP A 416 -9.28 21.51 2.48
CA ASP A 416 -10.12 20.34 2.74
C ASP A 416 -11.17 20.11 1.64
N LYS A 417 -11.72 21.15 1.01
CA LYS A 417 -12.69 20.97 -0.08
C LYS A 417 -12.10 20.21 -1.28
N TYR A 418 -10.84 20.46 -1.63
CA TYR A 418 -10.16 19.76 -2.72
C TYR A 418 -9.78 18.34 -2.32
N TRP A 419 -9.33 18.18 -1.07
CA TRP A 419 -9.05 16.87 -0.47
C TRP A 419 -10.29 16.01 -0.36
N ASP A 420 -11.41 16.57 0.07
CA ASP A 420 -12.70 15.88 0.15
C ASP A 420 -13.11 15.33 -1.22
N ILE A 421 -13.01 16.13 -2.29
CA ILE A 421 -13.31 15.65 -3.66
C ILE A 421 -12.39 14.50 -4.04
N ARG A 422 -11.08 14.61 -3.77
CA ARG A 422 -10.09 13.58 -4.09
C ARG A 422 -10.36 12.27 -3.33
N ARG A 423 -10.71 12.35 -2.04
CA ARG A 423 -10.90 11.18 -1.17
C ARG A 423 -12.30 10.58 -1.26
N GLU A 424 -13.33 11.41 -1.35
CA GLU A 424 -14.73 10.98 -1.28
C GLU A 424 -15.31 10.56 -2.64
N SER A 425 -14.76 11.02 -3.75
CA SER A 425 -15.29 10.72 -5.10
C SER A 425 -15.46 9.22 -5.34
N PHE A 426 -14.54 8.43 -4.82
CA PHE A 426 -14.59 6.97 -4.91
C PHE A 426 -15.70 6.36 -4.06
N ALA A 427 -15.86 6.82 -2.83
CA ALA A 427 -16.92 6.36 -1.93
C ALA A 427 -18.32 6.74 -2.48
N LEU A 428 -18.44 7.94 -3.07
CA LEU A 428 -19.68 8.40 -3.71
C LEU A 428 -20.02 7.56 -4.95
N LEU A 429 -19.04 7.24 -5.78
CA LEU A 429 -19.25 6.38 -6.93
C LEU A 429 -19.82 5.02 -6.52
N ARG A 430 -19.20 4.40 -5.52
CA ARG A 430 -19.61 3.11 -4.97
C ARG A 430 -21.03 3.11 -4.40
N LYS A 431 -21.44 4.22 -3.75
CA LYS A 431 -22.75 4.34 -3.10
C LYS A 431 -23.92 4.52 -4.08
N HIS A 432 -23.70 5.13 -5.25
CA HIS A 432 -24.78 5.62 -6.11
C HIS A 432 -25.05 4.76 -7.34
N VAL A 433 -24.16 3.87 -7.70
CA VAL A 433 -24.37 3.00 -8.86
C VAL A 433 -24.95 1.66 -8.41
N LYS A 434 -26.31 1.58 -8.40
CA LYS A 434 -27.02 0.36 -8.05
C LYS A 434 -26.69 -0.77 -9.04
N GLY A 435 -26.48 -1.98 -8.54
CA GLY A 435 -26.22 -3.17 -9.34
C GLY A 435 -24.79 -3.30 -9.87
N MET A 436 -23.92 -2.29 -9.69
CA MET A 436 -22.51 -2.35 -10.03
C MET A 436 -21.62 -2.36 -8.79
N ARG A 437 -20.44 -2.93 -8.93
CA ARG A 437 -19.42 -3.02 -7.88
C ARG A 437 -18.07 -2.53 -8.38
N THR A 438 -17.24 -2.07 -7.46
CA THR A 438 -15.87 -1.68 -7.74
C THR A 438 -15.01 -2.91 -8.04
N ALA A 439 -14.23 -2.82 -9.10
CA ALA A 439 -13.36 -3.90 -9.57
C ALA A 439 -11.90 -3.41 -9.69
N PRO A 440 -11.11 -3.43 -8.59
CA PRO A 440 -9.77 -2.84 -8.53
C PRO A 440 -8.68 -3.74 -9.15
N PHE A 441 -8.93 -4.36 -10.30
CA PHE A 441 -7.98 -5.28 -10.94
C PHE A 441 -6.90 -4.58 -11.79
N ILE A 442 -7.14 -3.36 -12.25
CA ILE A 442 -6.17 -2.50 -12.96
C ILE A 442 -5.81 -1.25 -12.15
N ASP A 443 -6.15 -1.26 -10.90
CA ASP A 443 -5.85 -0.19 -9.96
C ASP A 443 -4.36 -0.15 -9.60
N ASP A 444 -3.88 1.02 -9.13
CA ASP A 444 -2.57 1.20 -8.50
C ASP A 444 -1.37 1.00 -9.45
N ILE A 445 -1.53 1.27 -10.74
CA ILE A 445 -0.42 1.25 -11.69
C ILE A 445 0.48 2.49 -11.54
N ILE A 446 1.76 2.33 -11.85
CA ILE A 446 2.73 3.43 -11.77
C ILE A 446 3.66 3.43 -12.98
N VAL A 447 3.90 4.63 -13.54
CA VAL A 447 4.94 4.92 -14.52
C VAL A 447 5.65 6.20 -14.11
N ARG A 448 6.89 6.41 -14.56
CA ARG A 448 7.58 7.67 -14.24
C ARG A 448 6.82 8.88 -14.79
N PRO A 449 6.76 10.01 -14.05
CA PRO A 449 5.95 11.18 -14.42
C PRO A 449 6.22 11.74 -15.82
N GLU A 450 7.47 11.65 -16.31
CA GLU A 450 7.82 12.12 -17.66
C GLU A 450 7.11 11.35 -18.78
N PHE A 451 6.62 10.14 -18.53
CA PHE A 451 5.87 9.35 -19.50
C PHE A 451 4.37 9.64 -19.51
N LEU A 452 3.83 10.31 -18.49
CA LEU A 452 2.38 10.55 -18.35
C LEU A 452 1.73 11.19 -19.58
N PRO A 453 2.34 12.18 -20.26
CA PRO A 453 1.73 12.79 -21.45
C PRO A 453 1.42 11.79 -22.58
N LYS A 454 2.20 10.72 -22.71
CA LYS A 454 2.02 9.65 -23.69
C LYS A 454 1.22 8.47 -23.13
N PHE A 455 1.51 8.12 -21.88
CA PHE A 455 0.90 6.98 -21.21
C PHE A 455 -0.61 7.13 -21.00
N LEU A 456 -1.09 8.30 -20.54
CA LEU A 456 -2.51 8.54 -20.26
C LEU A 456 -3.40 8.45 -21.51
N PRO A 457 -3.04 9.03 -22.69
CA PRO A 457 -3.77 8.80 -23.93
C PRO A 457 -3.79 7.34 -24.37
N ASP A 458 -2.65 6.62 -24.32
CA ASP A 458 -2.58 5.20 -24.66
C ASP A 458 -3.50 4.37 -23.75
N LEU A 459 -3.46 4.64 -22.44
CA LEU A 459 -4.34 4.00 -21.46
C LEU A 459 -5.82 4.27 -21.74
N ASN A 460 -6.18 5.54 -22.02
CA ASN A 460 -7.56 5.89 -22.34
C ASN A 460 -8.02 5.21 -23.64
N SER A 461 -7.13 5.02 -24.64
CA SER A 461 -7.43 4.27 -25.86
C SER A 461 -7.73 2.80 -25.60
N ILE A 462 -7.10 2.19 -24.58
CA ILE A 462 -7.42 0.82 -24.17
C ILE A 462 -8.77 0.79 -23.45
N LEU A 463 -8.95 1.65 -22.44
CA LEU A 463 -10.14 1.68 -21.59
C LEU A 463 -11.42 2.00 -22.37
N SER A 464 -11.35 2.89 -23.38
CA SER A 464 -12.49 3.31 -24.20
C SER A 464 -13.08 2.19 -25.08
N LYS A 465 -12.37 1.09 -25.27
CA LYS A 465 -12.87 -0.11 -26.00
C LYS A 465 -13.83 -0.95 -25.15
N TYR A 466 -13.93 -0.66 -23.88
CA TYR A 466 -14.79 -1.35 -22.94
C TYR A 466 -15.85 -0.37 -22.41
N ASP A 467 -17.09 -0.84 -22.36
CA ASP A 467 -18.21 -0.05 -21.79
C ASP A 467 -18.13 -0.09 -20.25
N LEU A 468 -17.18 0.67 -19.70
CA LEU A 468 -16.91 0.74 -18.27
C LEU A 468 -16.95 2.18 -17.78
N THR A 469 -17.64 2.39 -16.67
CA THR A 469 -17.51 3.64 -15.89
C THR A 469 -16.33 3.49 -14.94
N PHE A 470 -15.43 4.44 -14.93
CA PHE A 470 -14.27 4.44 -14.03
C PHE A 470 -13.91 5.85 -13.58
N THR A 471 -13.22 5.95 -12.46
CA THR A 471 -12.53 7.16 -11.98
C THR A 471 -11.03 7.01 -12.18
N LEU A 472 -10.35 8.13 -12.42
CA LEU A 472 -8.91 8.20 -12.47
C LEU A 472 -8.46 9.30 -11.50
N ALA A 473 -7.76 8.88 -10.47
CA ALA A 473 -7.13 9.75 -9.50
C ALA A 473 -5.78 9.15 -9.10
N GLY A 474 -4.88 9.93 -8.51
CA GLY A 474 -3.58 9.36 -8.12
C GLY A 474 -2.59 10.35 -7.58
N HIS A 475 -1.40 9.81 -7.34
CA HIS A 475 -0.22 10.51 -6.84
C HIS A 475 0.62 10.95 -8.04
N ALA A 476 0.31 12.14 -8.60
CA ALA A 476 0.94 12.62 -9.83
C ALA A 476 2.47 12.76 -9.69
N GLY A 477 2.95 13.12 -8.49
CA GLY A 477 4.37 13.25 -8.20
C GLY A 477 5.16 11.95 -8.36
N ASP A 478 4.50 10.83 -8.09
CA ASP A 478 5.04 9.48 -8.28
C ASP A 478 4.74 8.91 -9.67
N GLY A 479 3.74 9.46 -10.37
CA GLY A 479 3.18 8.86 -11.59
C GLY A 479 2.32 7.63 -11.32
N ASN A 480 1.78 7.50 -10.10
CA ASN A 480 0.94 6.41 -9.65
C ASN A 480 -0.54 6.77 -9.78
N PHE A 481 -1.33 5.90 -10.42
CA PHE A 481 -2.74 6.14 -10.70
C PHE A 481 -3.62 5.01 -10.21
N HIS A 482 -4.76 5.42 -9.61
CA HIS A 482 -5.84 4.56 -9.19
C HIS A 482 -6.96 4.60 -10.23
N ILE A 483 -7.17 3.47 -10.90
CA ILE A 483 -8.21 3.28 -11.90
C ILE A 483 -9.13 2.20 -11.41
N ILE A 484 -10.32 2.58 -11.00
CA ILE A 484 -11.27 1.65 -10.41
C ILE A 484 -12.54 1.59 -11.26
N PRO A 485 -12.65 0.57 -12.13
CA PRO A 485 -13.87 0.33 -12.90
C PRO A 485 -15.04 -0.06 -12.00
N LEU A 486 -16.23 0.38 -12.41
CA LEU A 486 -17.50 -0.18 -11.94
C LEU A 486 -17.96 -1.25 -12.92
N MET A 487 -18.28 -2.43 -12.40
CA MET A 487 -18.68 -3.58 -13.18
C MET A 487 -19.92 -4.25 -12.58
N ASP A 488 -20.81 -4.73 -13.45
CA ASP A 488 -21.86 -5.66 -13.07
C ASP A 488 -21.27 -7.08 -13.03
N PHE A 489 -21.06 -7.62 -11.83
CA PHE A 489 -20.45 -8.94 -11.67
C PHE A 489 -21.39 -10.09 -12.08
N LYS A 490 -22.67 -9.82 -12.34
CA LYS A 490 -23.63 -10.81 -12.83
C LYS A 490 -23.53 -11.01 -14.35
N ARG A 491 -22.82 -10.13 -15.06
CA ARG A 491 -22.58 -10.32 -16.50
C ARG A 491 -21.71 -11.54 -16.74
N PRO A 492 -22.05 -12.40 -17.71
CA PRO A 492 -21.32 -13.65 -17.98
C PRO A 492 -19.89 -13.41 -18.51
N ASP A 493 -19.60 -12.24 -19.07
CA ASP A 493 -18.31 -11.86 -19.61
C ASP A 493 -17.39 -11.10 -18.63
N THR A 494 -17.85 -10.83 -17.38
CA THR A 494 -17.10 -10.06 -16.38
C THR A 494 -15.72 -10.65 -16.12
N ALA A 495 -15.61 -11.94 -15.83
CA ALA A 495 -14.32 -12.59 -15.57
C ALA A 495 -13.38 -12.50 -16.79
N LYS A 496 -13.91 -12.64 -18.02
CA LYS A 496 -13.15 -12.48 -19.25
C LYS A 496 -12.61 -11.06 -19.40
N ILE A 497 -13.46 -10.06 -19.15
CA ILE A 497 -13.05 -8.63 -19.21
C ILE A 497 -11.96 -8.34 -18.19
N ILE A 498 -12.09 -8.81 -16.96
CA ILE A 498 -11.09 -8.63 -15.91
C ILE A 498 -9.71 -9.14 -16.37
N ILE A 499 -9.65 -10.36 -16.88
CA ILE A 499 -8.39 -10.96 -17.34
C ILE A 499 -7.84 -10.22 -18.56
N GLU A 500 -8.67 -10.02 -19.59
CA GLU A 500 -8.24 -9.43 -20.87
C GLU A 500 -7.81 -7.97 -20.73
N LEU A 501 -8.59 -7.17 -20.02
CA LEU A 501 -8.26 -5.76 -19.78
C LEU A 501 -7.06 -5.62 -18.84
N GLY A 502 -6.97 -6.47 -17.80
CA GLY A 502 -5.81 -6.53 -16.93
C GLY A 502 -4.52 -6.79 -17.70
N GLU A 503 -4.52 -7.75 -18.62
CA GLU A 503 -3.36 -8.03 -19.50
C GLU A 503 -2.95 -6.81 -20.33
N LYS A 504 -3.91 -6.18 -21.00
CA LYS A 504 -3.64 -5.02 -21.89
C LYS A 504 -3.09 -3.81 -21.12
N VAL A 505 -3.63 -3.55 -19.93
CA VAL A 505 -3.17 -2.45 -19.08
C VAL A 505 -1.77 -2.74 -18.53
N TYR A 506 -1.51 -3.96 -18.06
CA TYR A 506 -0.20 -4.33 -17.56
C TYR A 506 0.87 -4.39 -18.66
N ASP A 507 0.53 -4.82 -19.89
CA ASP A 507 1.43 -4.72 -21.04
C ASP A 507 1.79 -3.26 -21.34
N LEU A 508 0.82 -2.35 -21.24
CA LEU A 508 1.08 -0.93 -21.43
C LEU A 508 2.02 -0.38 -20.33
N VAL A 509 1.78 -0.72 -19.07
CA VAL A 509 2.62 -0.30 -17.93
C VAL A 509 4.07 -0.76 -18.13
N ILE A 510 4.26 -2.02 -18.50
CA ILE A 510 5.59 -2.61 -18.74
C ILE A 510 6.28 -1.96 -19.94
N LYS A 511 5.54 -1.68 -21.04
CA LYS A 511 6.04 -0.91 -22.19
C LYS A 511 6.64 0.44 -21.77
N TYR A 512 6.09 1.08 -20.75
CA TYR A 512 6.56 2.35 -20.18
C TYR A 512 7.52 2.16 -18.99
N HIS A 513 8.09 0.96 -18.80
CA HIS A 513 9.03 0.63 -17.71
C HIS A 513 8.47 0.93 -16.30
N GLY A 514 7.15 0.77 -16.14
CA GLY A 514 6.45 0.99 -14.88
C GLY A 514 6.37 -0.25 -13.98
N SER A 515 5.56 -0.14 -12.93
CA SER A 515 5.16 -1.29 -12.10
C SER A 515 3.64 -1.48 -12.11
N ILE A 516 3.23 -2.74 -12.05
CA ILE A 516 1.81 -3.12 -12.04
C ILE A 516 1.11 -2.82 -10.71
N THR A 517 1.88 -2.52 -9.67
CA THR A 517 1.35 -2.05 -8.36
C THR A 517 2.41 -1.24 -7.61
N ALA A 518 2.02 -0.07 -7.14
CA ALA A 518 2.85 0.84 -6.37
C ALA A 518 2.70 0.62 -4.85
N GLU A 519 1.46 0.40 -4.37
CA GLU A 519 1.06 0.43 -2.97
C GLU A 519 0.21 -0.78 -2.54
N HIS A 520 -0.69 -1.29 -3.44
CA HIS A 520 -1.72 -2.26 -3.09
C HIS A 520 -1.23 -3.70 -3.12
N ASN A 521 0.00 -3.94 -3.55
CA ASN A 521 0.64 -5.24 -3.57
C ASN A 521 0.03 -6.24 -4.58
N ASP A 522 0.59 -7.46 -4.67
CA ASP A 522 0.19 -8.42 -5.70
C ASP A 522 -1.11 -9.17 -5.35
N GLY A 523 -1.20 -9.68 -4.12
CA GLY A 523 -2.30 -10.52 -3.68
C GLY A 523 -2.58 -11.68 -4.64
N LEU A 524 -3.85 -12.04 -4.78
CA LEU A 524 -4.30 -13.05 -5.77
C LEU A 524 -4.44 -12.46 -7.17
N ILE A 525 -4.70 -11.12 -7.26
CA ILE A 525 -5.04 -10.46 -8.54
C ILE A 525 -3.82 -10.27 -9.44
N ARG A 526 -2.68 -9.85 -8.87
CA ARG A 526 -1.48 -9.48 -9.66
C ARG A 526 -0.42 -10.56 -9.72
N THR A 527 -0.45 -11.52 -8.79
CA THR A 527 0.48 -12.68 -8.79
C THR A 527 0.59 -13.37 -10.15
N PRO A 528 -0.50 -13.57 -10.95
CA PRO A 528 -0.39 -14.21 -12.27
C PRO A 528 0.42 -13.44 -13.31
N TYR A 529 0.74 -12.18 -13.04
CA TYR A 529 1.41 -11.28 -13.99
C TYR A 529 2.87 -11.00 -13.61
N LEU A 530 3.40 -11.61 -12.53
CA LEU A 530 4.76 -11.37 -12.07
C LEU A 530 5.83 -11.77 -13.09
N SER A 531 5.67 -12.90 -13.80
CA SER A 531 6.59 -13.29 -14.87
C SER A 531 6.58 -12.28 -16.03
N LYS A 532 5.44 -11.67 -16.32
CA LYS A 532 5.32 -10.62 -17.32
C LYS A 532 6.10 -9.37 -16.93
N MET A 533 6.08 -9.02 -15.65
CA MET A 533 6.74 -7.83 -15.12
C MET A 533 8.24 -8.02 -14.88
N PHE A 534 8.63 -9.14 -14.31
CA PHE A 534 10.01 -9.35 -13.82
C PHE A 534 10.81 -10.37 -14.64
N GLY A 535 10.17 -11.10 -15.56
CA GLY A 535 10.77 -12.25 -16.24
C GLY A 535 10.73 -13.52 -15.39
N ASP A 536 10.90 -14.66 -16.04
CA ASP A 536 10.79 -15.98 -15.38
C ASP A 536 11.95 -16.24 -14.41
N GLU A 537 13.15 -15.70 -14.69
CA GLU A 537 14.31 -15.87 -13.82
C GLU A 537 14.09 -15.21 -12.46
N MET A 538 13.61 -13.96 -12.45
CA MET A 538 13.33 -13.27 -11.20
C MET A 538 12.19 -13.92 -10.42
N VAL A 539 11.17 -14.45 -11.10
CA VAL A 539 10.09 -15.21 -10.45
C VAL A 539 10.62 -16.51 -9.85
N ARG A 540 11.62 -17.17 -10.45
CA ARG A 540 12.32 -18.30 -9.83
C ARG A 540 13.04 -17.89 -8.55
N ILE A 541 13.69 -16.71 -8.54
CA ILE A 541 14.30 -16.16 -7.32
C ILE A 541 13.23 -15.91 -6.25
N PHE A 542 12.08 -15.33 -6.61
CA PHE A 542 10.96 -15.15 -5.66
C PHE A 542 10.45 -16.50 -5.11
N ALA A 543 10.35 -17.52 -5.95
CA ALA A 543 9.97 -18.86 -5.51
C ALA A 543 10.99 -19.47 -4.53
N LYS A 544 12.29 -19.26 -4.77
CA LYS A 544 13.37 -19.65 -3.85
C LYS A 544 13.29 -18.91 -2.51
N ILE A 545 13.00 -17.61 -2.52
CA ILE A 545 12.76 -16.86 -1.27
C ILE A 545 11.61 -17.51 -0.48
N LYS A 546 10.48 -17.77 -1.14
CA LYS A 546 9.34 -18.43 -0.51
C LYS A 546 9.73 -19.81 0.07
N GLU A 547 10.44 -20.62 -0.68
CA GLU A 547 10.90 -21.96 -0.26
C GLU A 547 11.83 -21.90 0.97
N ILE A 548 12.73 -20.90 1.02
CA ILE A 548 13.66 -20.70 2.14
C ILE A 548 12.90 -20.39 3.45
N PHE A 549 11.89 -19.51 3.38
CA PHE A 549 11.11 -19.10 4.56
C PHE A 549 9.99 -20.08 4.90
N ASP A 550 9.38 -20.72 3.91
CA ASP A 550 8.18 -21.53 4.07
C ASP A 550 8.23 -22.77 3.14
N PRO A 551 9.08 -23.74 3.45
CA PRO A 551 9.30 -24.92 2.59
C PRO A 551 8.05 -25.80 2.41
N LYS A 552 7.07 -25.72 3.33
CA LYS A 552 5.80 -26.46 3.25
C LYS A 552 4.65 -25.65 2.66
N ASN A 553 4.90 -24.40 2.25
CA ASN A 553 3.89 -23.49 1.70
C ASN A 553 2.62 -23.41 2.57
N ILE A 554 2.80 -23.15 3.87
CA ILE A 554 1.74 -23.03 4.85
C ILE A 554 1.31 -21.57 5.11
N LEU A 555 2.15 -20.59 4.75
CA LEU A 555 1.94 -19.18 5.02
C LEU A 555 1.40 -18.47 3.77
N ASN A 556 0.15 -18.07 3.82
CA ASN A 556 -0.58 -17.29 2.81
C ASN A 556 -0.33 -17.71 1.35
N PRO A 557 -0.57 -18.97 0.98
CA PRO A 557 -0.21 -19.50 -0.33
C PRO A 557 -0.97 -18.82 -1.47
N GLY A 558 -0.37 -18.80 -2.67
CA GLY A 558 -0.97 -18.22 -3.88
C GLY A 558 -0.82 -16.70 -4.01
N LYS A 559 -0.14 -16.04 -3.06
CA LYS A 559 0.26 -14.63 -3.13
C LYS A 559 1.77 -14.57 -3.33
N LYS A 560 2.25 -13.63 -4.16
CA LYS A 560 3.65 -13.53 -4.60
C LYS A 560 4.12 -14.69 -5.48
N ILE A 561 3.71 -15.90 -5.20
CA ILE A 561 4.00 -17.10 -5.99
C ILE A 561 2.69 -17.85 -6.21
N PRO A 562 2.31 -18.15 -7.47
CA PRO A 562 1.09 -18.89 -7.75
C PRO A 562 1.23 -20.36 -7.36
N ILE A 563 0.13 -20.97 -6.91
CA ILE A 563 0.03 -22.41 -6.79
C ILE A 563 -0.33 -22.96 -8.18
N PRO A 564 0.38 -23.95 -8.73
CA PRO A 564 0.05 -24.54 -10.02
C PRO A 564 -1.43 -24.96 -10.08
N ASN A 565 -2.16 -24.46 -11.08
CA ASN A 565 -3.61 -24.69 -11.27
C ASN A 565 -4.52 -24.27 -10.08
N GLY A 566 -4.02 -23.49 -9.13
CA GLY A 566 -4.71 -23.05 -7.91
C GLY A 566 -4.66 -21.54 -7.70
N ALA A 567 -4.61 -21.15 -6.43
CA ALA A 567 -4.59 -19.75 -6.01
C ALA A 567 -3.43 -18.96 -6.65
N GLY A 568 -3.68 -17.71 -7.03
CA GLY A 568 -2.71 -16.86 -7.73
C GLY A 568 -2.57 -17.12 -9.23
N THR A 569 -3.50 -17.83 -9.86
CA THR A 569 -3.59 -18.03 -11.31
C THR A 569 -4.76 -17.23 -11.90
N LYS A 570 -4.72 -16.93 -13.21
CA LYS A 570 -5.82 -16.27 -13.93
C LYS A 570 -7.12 -17.09 -13.86
N LYS A 571 -7.02 -18.41 -13.92
CA LYS A 571 -8.15 -19.32 -13.77
C LYS A 571 -8.80 -19.18 -12.39
N TYR A 572 -7.98 -19.10 -11.34
CA TYR A 572 -8.47 -18.90 -9.97
C TYR A 572 -9.21 -17.57 -9.83
N ILE A 573 -8.66 -16.48 -10.36
CA ILE A 573 -9.34 -15.17 -10.38
C ILE A 573 -10.71 -15.32 -11.05
N ALA A 574 -10.77 -15.91 -12.26
CA ALA A 574 -12.00 -16.03 -13.04
C ALA A 574 -13.11 -16.82 -12.30
N THR A 575 -12.74 -17.77 -11.45
CA THR A 575 -13.70 -18.59 -10.69
C THR A 575 -14.06 -18.06 -9.30
N HIS A 576 -13.37 -17.02 -8.82
CA HIS A 576 -13.57 -16.46 -7.47
C HIS A 576 -14.01 -14.99 -7.49
N VAL A 577 -14.43 -14.46 -8.64
CA VAL A 577 -15.10 -13.16 -8.69
C VAL A 577 -16.39 -13.24 -7.85
N ALA A 578 -16.59 -12.30 -6.94
CA ALA A 578 -17.68 -12.30 -5.97
C ALA A 578 -19.03 -11.94 -6.62
N VAL A 579 -19.66 -12.87 -7.34
CA VAL A 579 -20.87 -12.64 -8.15
C VAL A 579 -22.12 -12.42 -7.29
N GLU A 580 -22.28 -13.17 -6.19
CA GLU A 580 -23.53 -13.21 -5.40
C GLU A 580 -23.55 -12.27 -4.20
N HIS A 581 -22.45 -11.60 -3.90
CA HIS A 581 -22.34 -10.81 -2.69
C HIS A 581 -23.05 -9.46 -2.84
N GLU A 582 -24.25 -9.32 -2.26
CA GLU A 582 -24.80 -7.99 -1.99
C GLU A 582 -23.90 -7.28 -0.98
N ALA A 583 -23.43 -6.08 -1.34
CA ALA A 583 -22.58 -5.25 -0.48
C ALA A 583 -23.35 -4.80 0.79
N LYS A 584 -23.49 -5.69 1.75
CA LYS A 584 -23.98 -5.39 3.12
C LYS A 584 -22.87 -4.85 4.02
N HIS A 585 -21.77 -4.38 3.46
CA HIS A 585 -20.72 -3.74 4.22
C HIS A 585 -20.93 -2.23 4.24
N THR A 586 -21.78 -1.77 5.15
CA THR A 586 -21.57 -0.50 5.85
C THR A 586 -20.28 -0.66 6.67
N ILE A 587 -19.18 -0.13 6.15
CA ILE A 587 -17.96 0.12 6.95
C ILE A 587 -18.17 1.42 7.68
#